data_ce3e465815b35d92b7d41098bca0b94f
#
_entry.id   ce3e465815b35d92b7d41098bca0b94f
#
_cell.length_a   1.000
_cell.length_b   1.000
_cell.length_c   1.000
_cell.angle_alpha   90.00
_cell.angle_beta   90.00
_cell.angle_gamma   90.00
#
_symmetry.space_group_name_H-M   'P 1'
#
loop_
_entity.id
_entity.type
_entity.pdbx_description
1 polymer ?
#
loop_
_entity_poly.entity_id
_entity_poly.type
_entity_poly.pdbx_seq_one_letter_code
_entity_poly.pdbx_strand_id
1 'polypeptide(L)'
;MQPQINAPLVKVLHALQARDYHFVTVTPTTHRLVNQRPENRWARSLQDIFGWNRPFAASTPDAELFELMQAAGIVRPLAQGWQSLIRVSSLNNTLFAHSPFPTDASDAVFLGPDTYRFIRAIDQALPGLHKPIKRCVDIGTGPGTAAILLASMLPETEVWGVDINENALRIAASNAEANRVSNVRFQYSNLLNDIDGHFDLIVANPPYLVDPLERAYRHGNGALGAQLSLDIVDTALIRLAPGGTLMLYTGVAMLAGEDPFINAISPKIKSAGATYSYIEIDPDIFSEELMNEAYYEAERIAAVWLQVQKP
;
A
#
# COMPACT_ATOMS: atom_id res chain seq x y z
N MET A 1 9.55 -8.00 -17.56
CA MET A 1 10.39 -6.79 -17.86
C MET A 1 10.34 -5.89 -16.66
N GLN A 2 11.47 -5.33 -16.20
CA GLN A 2 11.45 -4.36 -15.07
C GLN A 2 10.72 -3.08 -15.50
N PRO A 3 9.90 -2.48 -14.63
CA PRO A 3 9.20 -1.23 -14.94
C PRO A 3 10.18 -0.07 -15.11
N GLN A 4 9.80 0.87 -15.96
CA GLN A 4 10.63 2.05 -16.24
C GLN A 4 10.67 3.00 -15.04
N ILE A 5 11.87 3.33 -14.58
CA ILE A 5 12.12 4.30 -13.51
C ILE A 5 11.95 5.73 -14.07
N ASN A 6 11.21 6.58 -13.35
CA ASN A 6 11.15 8.00 -13.63
C ASN A 6 12.33 8.70 -12.91
N ALA A 7 13.47 8.81 -13.61
CA ALA A 7 14.68 9.41 -13.04
C ALA A 7 14.50 10.87 -12.53
N PRO A 8 13.74 11.78 -13.17
CA PRO A 8 13.39 13.06 -12.58
C PRO A 8 12.59 12.95 -11.28
N LEU A 9 11.65 12.00 -11.13
CA LEU A 9 10.92 11.77 -9.89
C LEU A 9 11.86 11.34 -8.75
N VAL A 10 12.84 10.48 -9.05
CA VAL A 10 13.89 10.09 -8.10
C VAL A 10 14.63 11.34 -7.58
N LYS A 11 14.99 12.29 -8.44
CA LYS A 11 15.61 13.54 -8.03
C LYS A 11 14.71 14.41 -7.16
N VAL A 12 13.41 14.45 -7.43
CA VAL A 12 12.43 15.14 -6.56
C VAL A 12 12.43 14.52 -5.17
N LEU A 13 12.38 13.18 -5.07
CA LEU A 13 12.40 12.49 -3.78
C LEU A 13 13.70 12.75 -3.01
N HIS A 14 14.87 12.72 -3.67
CA HIS A 14 16.14 13.10 -3.05
C HIS A 14 16.15 14.56 -2.58
N ALA A 15 15.58 15.48 -3.36
CA ALA A 15 15.47 16.89 -2.99
C ALA A 15 14.57 17.09 -1.77
N LEU A 16 13.51 16.29 -1.63
CA LEU A 16 12.63 16.28 -0.45
C LEU A 16 13.36 15.67 0.77
N GLN A 17 14.10 14.58 0.59
CA GLN A 17 14.93 13.99 1.66
C GLN A 17 15.97 14.99 2.18
N ALA A 18 16.66 15.72 1.30
CA ALA A 18 17.64 16.73 1.66
C ALA A 18 17.05 17.95 2.41
N ARG A 19 15.73 18.13 2.35
CA ARG A 19 14.97 19.20 3.03
C ARG A 19 14.22 18.68 4.26
N ASP A 20 14.59 17.51 4.78
CA ASP A 20 13.95 16.86 5.94
C ASP A 20 12.42 16.78 5.81
N TYR A 21 11.92 16.57 4.57
CA TYR A 21 10.49 16.47 4.33
C TYR A 21 9.90 15.27 5.06
N HIS A 22 8.82 15.51 5.78
CA HIS A 22 8.06 14.47 6.47
C HIS A 22 6.56 14.74 6.36
N PHE A 23 5.78 13.71 6.05
CA PHE A 23 4.32 13.78 6.05
C PHE A 23 3.70 12.41 6.32
N VAL A 24 2.73 12.36 7.23
CA VAL A 24 1.92 11.17 7.51
C VAL A 24 0.59 11.31 6.78
N THR A 25 0.30 10.37 5.88
CA THR A 25 -0.97 10.36 5.15
C THR A 25 -2.13 10.05 6.09
N VAL A 26 -3.16 10.87 6.00
CA VAL A 26 -4.41 10.74 6.76
C VAL A 26 -5.50 10.06 5.93
N THR A 27 -6.64 9.74 6.56
CA THR A 27 -7.80 9.22 5.83
C THR A 27 -8.33 10.25 4.82
N PRO A 28 -9.01 9.82 3.74
CA PRO A 28 -9.65 10.73 2.78
C PRO A 28 -10.60 11.72 3.44
N THR A 29 -11.35 11.29 4.46
CA THR A 29 -12.25 12.16 5.23
C THR A 29 -11.49 13.24 5.97
N THR A 30 -10.43 12.89 6.71
CA THR A 30 -9.58 13.88 7.41
C THR A 30 -8.92 14.85 6.41
N HIS A 31 -8.42 14.33 5.29
CA HIS A 31 -7.80 15.14 4.24
C HIS A 31 -8.77 16.21 3.72
N ARG A 32 -10.00 15.80 3.39
CA ARG A 32 -11.05 16.70 2.92
C ARG A 32 -11.39 17.76 3.97
N LEU A 33 -11.66 17.35 5.22
CA LEU A 33 -12.04 18.26 6.31
C LEU A 33 -10.96 19.31 6.58
N VAL A 34 -9.68 18.93 6.55
CA VAL A 34 -8.57 19.87 6.75
C VAL A 34 -8.43 20.82 5.56
N ASN A 35 -8.55 20.33 4.33
CA ASN A 35 -8.40 21.17 3.14
C ASN A 35 -9.62 22.09 2.87
N GLN A 36 -10.79 21.79 3.43
CA GLN A 36 -11.97 22.69 3.36
C GLN A 36 -11.83 23.98 4.17
N ARG A 37 -10.88 24.06 5.10
CA ARG A 37 -10.65 25.26 5.91
C ARG A 37 -10.18 26.42 5.02
N PRO A 38 -10.74 27.65 5.16
CA PRO A 38 -10.42 28.78 4.28
C PRO A 38 -8.92 29.11 4.17
N GLU A 39 -8.19 28.98 5.30
CA GLU A 39 -6.75 29.22 5.37
C GLU A 39 -5.91 28.19 4.63
N ASN A 40 -6.49 27.05 4.25
CA ASN A 40 -5.83 25.92 3.59
C ASN A 40 -6.04 25.87 2.06
N ARG A 41 -6.54 26.95 1.48
CA ARG A 41 -6.78 27.04 0.02
C ARG A 41 -5.49 26.97 -0.80
N TRP A 42 -4.38 27.42 -0.26
CA TRP A 42 -3.08 27.51 -0.92
C TRP A 42 -2.00 26.89 -0.06
N ALA A 43 -1.06 26.21 -0.72
CA ALA A 43 0.13 25.66 -0.09
C ALA A 43 1.08 26.78 0.33
N ARG A 44 1.67 26.62 1.52
CA ARG A 44 2.68 27.52 2.12
C ARG A 44 3.96 26.76 2.46
N SER A 45 3.96 25.45 2.32
CA SER A 45 5.06 24.56 2.66
C SER A 45 5.10 23.37 1.70
N LEU A 46 6.19 22.60 1.74
CA LEU A 46 6.31 21.35 0.98
C LEU A 46 5.28 20.31 1.45
N GLN A 47 4.94 20.29 2.74
CA GLN A 47 3.89 19.42 3.27
C GLN A 47 2.52 19.77 2.69
N ASP A 48 2.26 21.06 2.45
CA ASP A 48 1.03 21.49 1.79
C ASP A 48 0.98 21.04 0.33
N ILE A 49 2.11 21.08 -0.38
CA ILE A 49 2.20 20.67 -1.80
C ILE A 49 2.08 19.15 -1.93
N PHE A 50 2.98 18.41 -1.26
CA PHE A 50 3.15 16.98 -1.48
C PHE A 50 2.35 16.10 -0.51
N GLY A 51 2.00 16.61 0.66
CA GLY A 51 1.19 15.89 1.65
C GLY A 51 -0.30 16.20 1.48
N TRP A 52 -0.68 17.46 1.67
CA TRP A 52 -2.06 17.92 1.57
C TRP A 52 -2.54 18.12 0.13
N ASN A 53 -1.65 18.05 -0.85
CA ASN A 53 -1.94 18.17 -2.28
C ASN A 53 -2.71 19.45 -2.64
N ARG A 54 -2.33 20.57 -2.00
CA ARG A 54 -2.96 21.88 -2.21
C ARG A 54 -2.42 22.57 -3.45
N PRO A 55 -3.22 23.43 -4.10
CA PRO A 55 -2.71 24.37 -5.09
C PRO A 55 -1.57 25.24 -4.53
N PHE A 56 -0.56 25.56 -5.36
CA PHE A 56 0.60 26.33 -4.93
C PHE A 56 1.04 27.35 -5.98
N ALA A 57 1.67 28.43 -5.54
CA ALA A 57 2.36 29.39 -6.42
C ALA A 57 3.72 28.81 -6.83
N ALA A 58 4.20 29.13 -8.04
CA ALA A 58 5.52 28.65 -8.51
C ALA A 58 6.69 29.01 -7.59
N SER A 59 6.52 30.05 -6.77
CA SER A 59 7.49 30.47 -5.75
C SER A 59 7.37 29.77 -4.41
N THR A 60 6.40 28.86 -4.20
CA THR A 60 6.23 28.13 -2.93
C THR A 60 7.34 27.08 -2.73
N PRO A 61 7.66 26.19 -3.71
CA PRO A 61 8.92 25.47 -3.70
C PRO A 61 10.04 26.43 -4.15
N ASP A 62 11.30 26.12 -3.85
CA ASP A 62 12.41 26.83 -4.48
C ASP A 62 12.48 26.50 -6.00
N ALA A 63 13.19 27.32 -6.76
CA ALA A 63 13.24 27.22 -8.22
C ALA A 63 13.79 25.86 -8.70
N GLU A 64 14.82 25.32 -8.02
CA GLU A 64 15.41 24.03 -8.35
C GLU A 64 14.40 22.90 -8.21
N LEU A 65 13.69 22.85 -7.07
CA LEU A 65 12.68 21.82 -6.83
C LEU A 65 11.52 21.94 -7.82
N PHE A 66 11.10 23.16 -8.17
CA PHE A 66 10.02 23.37 -9.14
C PHE A 66 10.41 22.88 -10.55
N GLU A 67 11.65 23.16 -10.99
CA GLU A 67 12.18 22.63 -12.25
C GLU A 67 12.22 21.09 -12.26
N LEU A 68 12.66 20.46 -11.17
CA LEU A 68 12.62 19.00 -11.02
C LEU A 68 11.19 18.43 -11.09
N MET A 69 10.20 19.10 -10.46
CA MET A 69 8.80 18.71 -10.54
C MET A 69 8.26 18.78 -11.98
N GLN A 70 8.63 19.82 -12.73
CA GLN A 70 8.24 19.96 -14.13
C GLN A 70 8.91 18.89 -15.01
N ALA A 71 10.20 18.65 -14.81
CA ALA A 71 10.95 17.61 -15.53
C ALA A 71 10.42 16.21 -15.24
N ALA A 72 9.93 15.97 -14.01
CA ALA A 72 9.30 14.71 -13.62
C ALA A 72 7.88 14.52 -14.19
N GLY A 73 7.28 15.58 -14.74
CA GLY A 73 5.89 15.56 -15.22
C GLY A 73 4.85 15.44 -14.10
N ILE A 74 5.20 15.86 -12.87
CA ILE A 74 4.35 15.70 -11.68
C ILE A 74 3.63 16.99 -11.27
N VAL A 75 3.54 17.97 -12.15
CA VAL A 75 2.78 19.20 -11.92
C VAL A 75 1.85 19.50 -13.09
N ARG A 76 0.70 20.07 -12.79
CA ARG A 76 -0.21 20.62 -13.78
C ARG A 76 -0.51 22.08 -13.49
N PRO A 77 -0.66 22.92 -14.53
CA PRO A 77 -1.10 24.29 -14.35
C PRO A 77 -2.57 24.32 -13.94
N LEU A 78 -2.92 25.32 -13.13
CA LEU A 78 -4.29 25.72 -12.81
C LEU A 78 -4.52 27.13 -13.33
N ALA A 79 -5.77 27.65 -13.29
CA ALA A 79 -6.07 29.04 -13.66
C ALA A 79 -5.21 30.04 -12.85
N GLN A 80 -4.90 29.71 -11.59
CA GLN A 80 -3.96 30.42 -10.75
C GLN A 80 -3.02 29.41 -10.09
N GLY A 81 -1.72 29.41 -10.48
CA GLY A 81 -0.69 28.56 -9.91
C GLY A 81 -0.66 27.12 -10.44
N TRP A 82 -0.31 26.18 -9.59
CA TRP A 82 0.05 24.81 -9.93
C TRP A 82 -0.54 23.81 -8.93
N GLN A 83 -0.63 22.55 -9.32
CA GLN A 83 -0.97 21.44 -8.44
C GLN A 83 -0.06 20.24 -8.70
N SER A 84 0.36 19.57 -7.63
CA SER A 84 1.09 18.31 -7.73
C SER A 84 0.18 17.18 -8.20
N LEU A 85 0.68 16.35 -9.11
CA LEU A 85 0.04 15.12 -9.60
C LEU A 85 0.41 13.91 -8.76
N ILE A 86 1.22 14.09 -7.73
CA ILE A 86 1.56 13.07 -6.74
C ILE A 86 1.44 13.63 -5.33
N ARG A 87 1.34 12.73 -4.36
CA ARG A 87 1.67 12.98 -2.96
C ARG A 87 2.95 12.25 -2.61
N VAL A 88 3.59 12.69 -1.54
CA VAL A 88 4.75 12.01 -0.94
C VAL A 88 4.49 11.85 0.54
N SER A 89 4.64 10.63 1.03
CA SER A 89 4.45 10.30 2.44
C SER A 89 5.69 9.61 3.00
N SER A 90 5.94 9.80 4.29
CA SER A 90 7.03 9.17 5.02
C SER A 90 6.52 7.99 5.85
N LEU A 91 7.28 6.90 5.82
CA LEU A 91 7.07 5.70 6.63
C LEU A 91 8.43 5.12 6.99
N ASN A 92 8.71 4.90 8.27
CA ASN A 92 10.01 4.44 8.77
C ASN A 92 11.20 5.27 8.20
N ASN A 93 11.08 6.60 8.19
CA ASN A 93 12.05 7.55 7.62
C ASN A 93 12.30 7.40 6.11
N THR A 94 11.50 6.64 5.42
CA THR A 94 11.55 6.40 3.97
C THR A 94 10.44 7.19 3.28
N LEU A 95 10.74 7.86 2.16
CA LEU A 95 9.75 8.62 1.39
C LEU A 95 9.17 7.77 0.26
N PHE A 96 7.85 7.86 0.10
CA PHE A 96 7.10 7.16 -0.93
C PHE A 96 6.23 8.13 -1.73
N ALA A 97 6.48 8.23 -3.03
CA ALA A 97 5.54 8.86 -3.95
C ALA A 97 4.33 7.95 -4.16
N HIS A 98 3.14 8.55 -4.24
CA HIS A 98 1.88 7.87 -4.52
C HIS A 98 0.87 8.84 -5.15
N SER A 99 -0.34 8.38 -5.48
CA SER A 99 -1.33 9.20 -6.20
C SER A 99 -1.80 10.44 -5.43
N PRO A 100 -2.24 11.48 -6.17
CA PRO A 100 -2.76 12.71 -5.59
C PRO A 100 -4.10 12.48 -4.89
N PHE A 101 -4.63 13.53 -4.25
CA PHE A 101 -5.99 13.55 -3.72
C PHE A 101 -6.88 14.50 -4.56
N PRO A 102 -8.14 14.13 -4.85
CA PRO A 102 -8.78 12.85 -4.56
C PRO A 102 -8.17 11.71 -5.36
N THR A 103 -8.28 10.48 -4.83
CA THR A 103 -7.73 9.27 -5.45
C THR A 103 -8.82 8.63 -6.31
N ASP A 104 -9.13 9.25 -7.48
CA ASP A 104 -10.27 8.86 -8.32
C ASP A 104 -9.88 8.13 -9.61
N ALA A 105 -8.61 8.19 -10.01
CA ALA A 105 -8.14 7.52 -11.21
C ALA A 105 -8.21 5.99 -11.07
N SER A 106 -8.57 5.28 -12.16
CA SER A 106 -8.67 3.82 -12.17
C SER A 106 -7.33 3.13 -11.87
N ASP A 107 -6.22 3.75 -12.27
CA ASP A 107 -4.84 3.30 -12.05
C ASP A 107 -4.17 3.98 -10.85
N ALA A 108 -4.98 4.56 -9.95
CA ALA A 108 -4.45 5.25 -8.77
C ALA A 108 -3.65 4.30 -7.87
N VAL A 109 -2.59 4.84 -7.29
CA VAL A 109 -1.67 4.13 -6.39
C VAL A 109 -1.87 4.67 -4.98
N PHE A 110 -2.43 3.85 -4.11
CA PHE A 110 -2.86 4.25 -2.79
C PHE A 110 -1.75 4.06 -1.75
N LEU A 111 -1.66 5.03 -0.82
CA LEU A 111 -0.96 4.92 0.45
C LEU A 111 -1.83 5.63 1.50
N GLY A 112 -2.17 4.96 2.56
CA GLY A 112 -3.06 5.48 3.59
C GLY A 112 -2.78 4.90 4.99
N PRO A 113 -3.63 5.19 5.98
CA PRO A 113 -3.46 4.73 7.36
C PRO A 113 -3.27 3.21 7.50
N ASP A 114 -3.91 2.41 6.64
CA ASP A 114 -3.78 0.95 6.66
C ASP A 114 -2.39 0.49 6.28
N THR A 115 -1.72 1.22 5.38
CA THR A 115 -0.32 0.94 5.04
C THR A 115 0.58 1.07 6.28
N TYR A 116 0.34 2.08 7.14
CA TYR A 116 1.10 2.24 8.39
C TYR A 116 0.81 1.11 9.38
N ARG A 117 -0.46 0.68 9.52
CA ARG A 117 -0.83 -0.46 10.38
C ARG A 117 -0.21 -1.76 9.87
N PHE A 118 -0.25 -1.99 8.57
CA PHE A 118 0.34 -3.16 7.91
C PHE A 118 1.85 -3.24 8.15
N ILE A 119 2.60 -2.17 7.89
CA ILE A 119 4.04 -2.16 8.09
C ILE A 119 4.39 -2.34 9.58
N ARG A 120 3.66 -1.69 10.48
CA ARG A 120 3.86 -1.89 11.92
C ARG A 120 3.63 -3.35 12.34
N ALA A 121 2.63 -4.01 11.77
CA ALA A 121 2.38 -5.42 12.06
C ALA A 121 3.51 -6.32 11.52
N ILE A 122 4.05 -6.03 10.33
CA ILE A 122 5.24 -6.70 9.80
C ILE A 122 6.45 -6.49 10.73
N ASP A 123 6.75 -5.25 11.13
CA ASP A 123 7.87 -4.90 12.00
C ASP A 123 7.82 -5.67 13.35
N GLN A 124 6.60 -5.90 13.87
CA GLN A 124 6.38 -6.66 15.10
C GLN A 124 6.50 -8.18 14.90
N ALA A 125 6.06 -8.70 13.76
CA ALA A 125 6.02 -10.14 13.49
C ALA A 125 7.35 -10.68 12.95
N LEU A 126 8.08 -9.89 12.16
CA LEU A 126 9.29 -10.31 11.46
C LEU A 126 10.38 -10.89 12.38
N PRO A 127 10.69 -10.29 13.57
CA PRO A 127 11.70 -10.84 14.49
C PRO A 127 11.34 -12.22 15.07
N GLY A 128 10.05 -12.59 15.04
CA GLY A 128 9.59 -13.92 15.51
C GLY A 128 9.74 -15.03 14.48
N LEU A 129 10.17 -14.74 13.26
CA LEU A 129 10.39 -15.75 12.24
C LEU A 129 11.75 -16.43 12.47
N HIS A 130 11.72 -17.76 12.67
CA HIS A 130 12.93 -18.54 12.97
C HIS A 130 13.67 -19.03 11.72
N LYS A 131 12.98 -19.07 10.57
CA LYS A 131 13.57 -19.50 9.30
C LYS A 131 14.22 -18.31 8.59
N PRO A 132 15.45 -18.47 8.04
CA PRO A 132 16.04 -17.45 7.18
C PRO A 132 15.15 -17.18 5.97
N ILE A 133 14.90 -15.91 5.68
CA ILE A 133 14.12 -15.48 4.53
C ILE A 133 15.07 -15.24 3.37
N LYS A 134 15.08 -16.12 2.39
CA LYS A 134 15.88 -15.99 1.17
C LYS A 134 15.10 -15.34 0.04
N ARG A 135 13.79 -15.58 0.02
CA ARG A 135 12.90 -15.10 -1.03
C ARG A 135 11.57 -14.63 -0.44
N CYS A 136 11.24 -13.37 -0.71
CA CYS A 136 10.05 -12.69 -0.21
C CYS A 136 9.24 -12.10 -1.34
N VAL A 137 7.91 -12.01 -1.20
CA VAL A 137 7.03 -11.29 -2.13
C VAL A 137 5.96 -10.48 -1.42
N ASP A 138 5.72 -9.28 -1.93
CA ASP A 138 4.62 -8.37 -1.57
C ASP A 138 3.57 -8.39 -2.68
N ILE A 139 2.40 -8.97 -2.40
CA ILE A 139 1.28 -9.09 -3.37
C ILE A 139 0.40 -7.85 -3.27
N GLY A 140 0.17 -7.17 -4.40
CA GLY A 140 -0.50 -5.88 -4.45
C GLY A 140 0.39 -4.79 -3.87
N THR A 141 1.64 -4.73 -4.34
CA THR A 141 2.71 -3.90 -3.75
C THR A 141 2.42 -2.39 -3.76
N GLY A 142 1.51 -1.93 -4.63
CA GLY A 142 1.17 -0.51 -4.74
C GLY A 142 2.40 0.38 -4.98
N PRO A 143 2.66 1.38 -4.13
CA PRO A 143 3.85 2.23 -4.26
C PRO A 143 5.15 1.54 -3.81
N GLY A 144 5.13 0.23 -3.52
CA GLY A 144 6.29 -0.57 -3.12
C GLY A 144 6.62 -0.50 -1.63
N THR A 145 5.70 -0.06 -0.78
CA THR A 145 6.02 0.23 0.63
C THR A 145 6.56 -0.98 1.39
N ALA A 146 5.84 -2.11 1.39
CA ALA A 146 6.27 -3.29 2.12
C ALA A 146 7.49 -3.94 1.45
N ALA A 147 7.50 -4.07 0.12
CA ALA A 147 8.63 -4.64 -0.62
C ALA A 147 9.94 -3.87 -0.36
N ILE A 148 9.92 -2.53 -0.43
CA ILE A 148 11.11 -1.68 -0.22
C ILE A 148 11.59 -1.75 1.23
N LEU A 149 10.68 -1.66 2.21
CA LEU A 149 11.06 -1.73 3.61
C LEU A 149 11.60 -3.11 4.00
N LEU A 150 10.97 -4.20 3.53
CA LEU A 150 11.48 -5.55 3.72
C LEU A 150 12.86 -5.73 3.08
N ALA A 151 13.06 -5.24 1.86
CA ALA A 151 14.36 -5.32 1.18
C ALA A 151 15.45 -4.54 1.94
N SER A 152 15.10 -3.40 2.55
CA SER A 152 16.03 -2.64 3.39
C SER A 152 16.39 -3.37 4.70
N MET A 153 15.41 -4.05 5.32
CA MET A 153 15.62 -4.82 6.56
C MET A 153 16.31 -6.16 6.34
N LEU A 154 16.18 -6.72 5.14
CA LEU A 154 16.65 -8.04 4.75
C LEU A 154 17.61 -7.96 3.54
N PRO A 155 18.82 -7.40 3.68
CA PRO A 155 19.70 -7.08 2.55
C PRO A 155 20.13 -8.29 1.70
N GLU A 156 20.13 -9.49 2.30
CA GLU A 156 20.51 -10.75 1.61
C GLU A 156 19.30 -11.49 0.98
N THR A 157 18.09 -10.92 1.10
CA THR A 157 16.84 -11.53 0.60
C THR A 157 16.54 -11.04 -0.82
N GLU A 158 16.15 -11.93 -1.70
CA GLU A 158 15.52 -11.58 -2.97
C GLU A 158 14.06 -11.17 -2.71
N VAL A 159 13.75 -9.88 -2.87
CA VAL A 159 12.40 -9.35 -2.64
C VAL A 159 11.71 -9.07 -3.96
N TRP A 160 10.44 -9.47 -4.06
CA TRP A 160 9.57 -9.17 -5.18
C TRP A 160 8.40 -8.29 -4.73
N GLY A 161 8.06 -7.30 -5.53
CA GLY A 161 6.79 -6.57 -5.43
C GLY A 161 5.97 -6.85 -6.68
N VAL A 162 4.75 -7.34 -6.52
CA VAL A 162 3.87 -7.65 -7.65
C VAL A 162 2.58 -6.86 -7.58
N ASP A 163 2.09 -6.43 -8.74
CA ASP A 163 0.83 -5.71 -8.88
C ASP A 163 0.26 -5.91 -10.29
N ILE A 164 -1.05 -5.79 -10.44
CA ILE A 164 -1.73 -5.73 -11.74
C ILE A 164 -1.74 -4.31 -12.33
N ASN A 165 -1.43 -3.30 -11.53
CA ASN A 165 -1.39 -1.90 -11.93
C ASN A 165 0.02 -1.51 -12.36
N GLU A 166 0.24 -1.36 -13.66
CA GLU A 166 1.55 -0.95 -14.20
C GLU A 166 2.01 0.43 -13.70
N ASN A 167 1.07 1.34 -13.38
CA ASN A 167 1.42 2.63 -12.81
C ASN A 167 2.00 2.47 -11.39
N ALA A 168 1.43 1.55 -10.58
CA ALA A 168 1.96 1.19 -9.27
C ALA A 168 3.40 0.67 -9.38
N LEU A 169 3.65 -0.25 -10.31
CA LEU A 169 4.99 -0.82 -10.52
C LEU A 169 6.03 0.26 -10.93
N ARG A 170 5.65 1.23 -11.78
CA ARG A 170 6.55 2.34 -12.16
C ARG A 170 6.87 3.27 -10.98
N ILE A 171 5.86 3.57 -10.16
CA ILE A 171 6.04 4.37 -8.95
C ILE A 171 6.90 3.61 -7.93
N ALA A 172 6.63 2.32 -7.71
CA ALA A 172 7.39 1.47 -6.82
C ALA A 172 8.87 1.37 -7.21
N ALA A 173 9.17 1.18 -8.51
CA ALA A 173 10.53 1.17 -9.00
C ALA A 173 11.27 2.51 -8.77
N SER A 174 10.57 3.64 -8.98
CA SER A 174 11.12 4.97 -8.70
C SER A 174 11.34 5.21 -7.20
N ASN A 175 10.43 4.73 -6.35
CA ASN A 175 10.58 4.79 -4.90
C ASN A 175 11.76 3.93 -4.41
N ALA A 176 11.95 2.73 -4.96
CA ALA A 176 13.09 1.86 -4.61
C ALA A 176 14.43 2.51 -4.99
N GLU A 177 14.52 3.06 -6.18
CA GLU A 177 15.73 3.79 -6.65
C GLU A 177 16.04 4.99 -5.75
N ALA A 178 15.02 5.81 -5.42
CA ALA A 178 15.18 6.97 -4.55
C ALA A 178 15.65 6.60 -3.13
N ASN A 179 15.28 5.42 -2.65
CA ASN A 179 15.67 4.91 -1.34
C ASN A 179 16.90 3.97 -1.41
N ARG A 180 17.55 3.85 -2.57
CA ARG A 180 18.79 3.09 -2.81
C ARG A 180 18.67 1.61 -2.43
N VAL A 181 17.50 1.02 -2.68
CA VAL A 181 17.22 -0.39 -2.42
C VAL A 181 17.36 -1.17 -3.72
N SER A 182 18.32 -2.10 -3.79
CA SER A 182 18.71 -2.80 -5.02
C SER A 182 18.33 -4.29 -5.05
N ASN A 183 17.97 -4.89 -3.92
CA ASN A 183 17.57 -6.29 -3.79
C ASN A 183 16.05 -6.51 -3.93
N VAL A 184 15.34 -5.53 -4.50
CA VAL A 184 13.90 -5.61 -4.82
C VAL A 184 13.67 -5.57 -6.34
N ARG A 185 12.71 -6.36 -6.80
CA ARG A 185 12.24 -6.38 -8.20
C ARG A 185 10.74 -6.19 -8.25
N PHE A 186 10.27 -5.46 -9.25
CA PHE A 186 8.84 -5.23 -9.46
C PHE A 186 8.40 -5.88 -10.78
N GLN A 187 7.26 -6.59 -10.74
CA GLN A 187 6.75 -7.29 -11.91
C GLN A 187 5.23 -7.30 -11.91
N TYR A 188 4.64 -7.17 -13.12
CA TYR A 188 3.23 -7.42 -13.32
C TYR A 188 2.91 -8.88 -12.99
N SER A 189 1.93 -9.07 -12.11
CA SER A 189 1.37 -10.40 -11.85
C SER A 189 0.00 -10.29 -11.20
N ASN A 190 -0.94 -11.08 -11.69
CA ASN A 190 -2.19 -11.32 -10.98
C ASN A 190 -1.92 -12.39 -9.91
N LEU A 191 -1.95 -11.99 -8.64
CA LEU A 191 -1.40 -12.80 -7.55
C LEU A 191 0.07 -13.19 -7.86
N LEU A 192 0.37 -14.49 -7.91
CA LEU A 192 1.70 -15.03 -8.23
C LEU A 192 1.72 -15.85 -9.54
N ASN A 193 0.79 -15.60 -10.46
CA ASN A 193 0.65 -16.39 -11.69
C ASN A 193 1.82 -16.21 -12.67
N ASP A 194 2.47 -15.02 -12.63
CA ASP A 194 3.53 -14.64 -13.56
C ASP A 194 4.93 -14.73 -12.93
N ILE A 195 5.04 -15.31 -11.74
CA ILE A 195 6.31 -15.53 -11.03
C ILE A 195 6.42 -16.98 -10.59
N ASP A 196 7.56 -17.61 -10.90
CA ASP A 196 7.82 -19.01 -10.56
C ASP A 196 8.38 -19.18 -9.13
N GLY A 197 8.29 -20.41 -8.64
CA GLY A 197 8.94 -20.88 -7.42
C GLY A 197 8.13 -20.62 -6.15
N HIS A 198 8.78 -20.85 -5.00
CA HIS A 198 8.20 -20.72 -3.68
C HIS A 198 8.87 -19.58 -2.92
N PHE A 199 8.19 -19.10 -1.88
CA PHE A 199 8.63 -17.96 -1.07
C PHE A 199 8.73 -18.37 0.41
N ASP A 200 9.75 -17.85 1.09
CA ASP A 200 9.89 -18.00 2.54
C ASP A 200 8.96 -17.04 3.29
N LEU A 201 8.67 -15.88 2.67
CA LEU A 201 7.74 -14.90 3.19
C LEU A 201 6.85 -14.35 2.06
N ILE A 202 5.55 -14.39 2.27
CA ILE A 202 4.54 -13.71 1.44
C ILE A 202 3.89 -12.65 2.33
N VAL A 203 3.85 -11.41 1.89
CA VAL A 203 3.12 -10.34 2.58
C VAL A 203 2.07 -9.76 1.66
N ALA A 204 0.97 -9.26 2.21
CA ALA A 204 -0.07 -8.62 1.42
C ALA A 204 -0.94 -7.67 2.25
N ASN A 205 -1.32 -6.55 1.64
CA ASN A 205 -2.37 -5.64 2.08
C ASN A 205 -3.27 -5.33 0.88
N PRO A 206 -4.09 -6.29 0.45
CA PRO A 206 -4.92 -6.15 -0.73
C PRO A 206 -6.07 -5.16 -0.50
N PRO A 207 -6.71 -4.66 -1.57
CA PRO A 207 -8.03 -4.06 -1.47
C PRO A 207 -9.04 -5.06 -0.87
N TYR A 208 -9.93 -4.57 -0.01
CA TYR A 208 -10.88 -5.40 0.74
C TYR A 208 -12.27 -4.76 0.90
N LEU A 209 -12.55 -3.67 0.17
CA LEU A 209 -13.85 -3.02 0.18
C LEU A 209 -14.66 -3.36 -1.07
N VAL A 210 -15.97 -3.26 -0.98
CA VAL A 210 -16.85 -3.25 -2.16
C VAL A 210 -16.88 -1.82 -2.70
N ASP A 211 -16.18 -1.58 -3.80
CA ASP A 211 -16.13 -0.28 -4.44
C ASP A 211 -17.06 -0.27 -5.68
N PRO A 212 -18.11 0.57 -5.72
CA PRO A 212 -19.03 0.66 -6.85
C PRO A 212 -18.36 1.05 -8.18
N LEU A 213 -17.18 1.67 -8.12
CA LEU A 213 -16.39 2.05 -9.30
C LEU A 213 -15.33 1.01 -9.67
N GLU A 214 -15.25 -0.11 -8.95
CA GLU A 214 -14.30 -1.22 -9.17
C GLU A 214 -12.84 -0.78 -9.31
N ARG A 215 -12.43 0.26 -8.56
CA ARG A 215 -11.05 0.75 -8.59
C ARG A 215 -10.10 -0.29 -8.04
N ALA A 216 -9.05 -0.61 -8.80
CA ALA A 216 -8.13 -1.71 -8.51
C ALA A 216 -7.49 -1.65 -7.11
N TYR A 217 -7.24 -0.45 -6.56
CA TYR A 217 -6.64 -0.28 -5.24
C TYR A 217 -7.65 -0.40 -4.08
N ARG A 218 -8.95 -0.55 -4.36
CA ARG A 218 -10.02 -0.48 -3.35
C ARG A 218 -10.98 -1.66 -3.40
N HIS A 219 -11.26 -2.20 -4.59
CA HIS A 219 -12.25 -3.26 -4.79
C HIS A 219 -11.64 -4.63 -4.53
N GLY A 220 -12.08 -5.28 -3.43
CA GLY A 220 -11.59 -6.60 -3.01
C GLY A 220 -12.32 -7.79 -3.62
N ASN A 221 -13.32 -7.53 -4.47
CA ASN A 221 -14.22 -8.51 -5.07
C ASN A 221 -15.08 -9.30 -4.06
N GLY A 222 -16.09 -10.00 -4.59
CA GLY A 222 -17.05 -10.76 -3.79
C GLY A 222 -18.06 -9.89 -3.04
N ALA A 223 -19.00 -10.53 -2.36
CA ALA A 223 -20.15 -9.87 -1.74
C ALA A 223 -19.78 -8.85 -0.64
N LEU A 224 -18.68 -9.11 0.09
CA LEU A 224 -18.22 -8.28 1.21
C LEU A 224 -16.79 -7.74 0.99
N GLY A 225 -16.27 -7.79 -0.25
CA GLY A 225 -14.92 -7.29 -0.57
C GLY A 225 -13.76 -8.20 -0.16
N ALA A 226 -14.01 -9.36 0.43
CA ALA A 226 -12.97 -10.23 0.99
C ALA A 226 -12.37 -11.24 -0.01
N GLN A 227 -12.89 -11.33 -1.25
CA GLN A 227 -12.51 -12.41 -2.17
C GLN A 227 -11.02 -12.42 -2.49
N LEU A 228 -10.41 -11.27 -2.76
CA LEU A 228 -8.99 -11.19 -3.05
C LEU A 228 -8.13 -11.66 -1.87
N SER A 229 -8.53 -11.35 -0.65
CA SER A 229 -7.85 -11.85 0.56
C SER A 229 -7.96 -13.37 0.70
N LEU A 230 -9.10 -13.96 0.35
CA LEU A 230 -9.28 -15.42 0.28
C LEU A 230 -8.37 -16.06 -0.77
N ASP A 231 -8.30 -15.47 -1.97
CA ASP A 231 -7.46 -15.94 -3.08
C ASP A 231 -5.96 -15.85 -2.74
N ILE A 232 -5.56 -14.83 -1.98
CA ILE A 232 -4.19 -14.69 -1.46
C ILE A 232 -3.86 -15.80 -0.48
N VAL A 233 -4.77 -16.17 0.44
CA VAL A 233 -4.55 -17.29 1.34
C VAL A 233 -4.41 -18.59 0.57
N ASP A 234 -5.30 -18.88 -0.39
CA ASP A 234 -5.23 -20.06 -1.24
C ASP A 234 -3.90 -20.12 -2.03
N THR A 235 -3.50 -18.99 -2.61
CA THR A 235 -2.21 -18.86 -3.32
C THR A 235 -1.03 -19.10 -2.38
N ALA A 236 -1.06 -18.55 -1.18
CA ALA A 236 0.03 -18.70 -0.21
C ALA A 236 0.17 -20.15 0.27
N LEU A 237 -0.91 -20.87 0.52
CA LEU A 237 -0.86 -22.28 0.91
C LEU A 237 -0.13 -23.15 -0.15
N ILE A 238 -0.24 -22.77 -1.44
CA ILE A 238 0.47 -23.45 -2.55
C ILE A 238 1.91 -22.95 -2.64
N ARG A 239 2.13 -21.62 -2.62
CA ARG A 239 3.37 -20.96 -3.02
C ARG A 239 4.36 -20.71 -1.88
N LEU A 240 3.99 -20.94 -0.62
CA LEU A 240 4.94 -20.93 0.49
C LEU A 240 5.89 -22.12 0.41
N ALA A 241 7.17 -21.87 0.65
CA ALA A 241 8.17 -22.90 0.90
C ALA A 241 7.87 -23.65 2.22
N PRO A 242 8.35 -24.87 2.44
CA PRO A 242 8.26 -25.52 3.74
C PRO A 242 8.82 -24.61 4.85
N GLY A 243 8.06 -24.41 5.94
CA GLY A 243 8.37 -23.46 7.02
C GLY A 243 8.18 -21.99 6.65
N GLY A 244 7.70 -21.69 5.45
CA GLY A 244 7.44 -20.31 5.01
C GLY A 244 6.19 -19.70 5.68
N THR A 245 6.10 -18.38 5.66
CA THR A 245 5.05 -17.61 6.36
C THR A 245 4.31 -16.66 5.41
N LEU A 246 2.98 -16.64 5.52
CA LEU A 246 2.13 -15.55 5.00
C LEU A 246 1.88 -14.55 6.11
N MET A 247 1.97 -13.26 5.80
CA MET A 247 1.54 -12.14 6.63
C MET A 247 0.51 -11.31 5.84
N LEU A 248 -0.75 -11.36 6.24
CA LEU A 248 -1.85 -10.69 5.55
C LEU A 248 -2.54 -9.70 6.50
N TYR A 249 -2.60 -8.45 6.08
CA TYR A 249 -3.48 -7.42 6.63
C TYR A 249 -4.69 -7.26 5.71
N THR A 250 -5.90 -7.25 6.27
CA THR A 250 -7.12 -7.01 5.49
C THR A 250 -8.23 -6.44 6.33
N GLY A 251 -9.27 -5.89 5.69
CA GLY A 251 -10.51 -5.51 6.34
C GLY A 251 -11.55 -6.62 6.20
N VAL A 252 -12.33 -6.82 7.25
CA VAL A 252 -13.40 -7.83 7.30
C VAL A 252 -14.69 -7.21 7.81
N ALA A 253 -15.77 -7.38 7.06
CA ALA A 253 -17.12 -7.04 7.52
C ALA A 253 -17.61 -8.10 8.51
N MET A 254 -17.91 -7.68 9.73
CA MET A 254 -18.44 -8.55 10.79
C MET A 254 -19.96 -8.61 10.70
N LEU A 255 -20.52 -9.82 10.71
CA LEU A 255 -21.95 -10.09 10.52
C LEU A 255 -22.53 -10.78 11.78
N ALA A 256 -23.46 -10.16 12.47
CA ALA A 256 -24.15 -10.73 13.63
C ALA A 256 -23.17 -11.33 14.67
N GLY A 257 -22.06 -10.64 14.93
CA GLY A 257 -21.00 -11.08 15.84
C GLY A 257 -20.07 -12.15 15.29
N GLU A 258 -20.23 -12.56 14.02
CA GLU A 258 -19.39 -13.55 13.37
C GLU A 258 -18.38 -12.93 12.41
N ASP A 259 -17.25 -13.61 12.25
CA ASP A 259 -16.20 -13.28 11.30
C ASP A 259 -16.24 -14.25 10.12
N PRO A 260 -16.84 -13.85 8.97
CA PRO A 260 -16.95 -14.72 7.81
C PRO A 260 -15.61 -15.04 7.14
N PHE A 261 -14.59 -14.17 7.29
CA PHE A 261 -13.27 -14.42 6.71
C PHE A 261 -12.55 -15.56 7.40
N ILE A 262 -12.43 -15.53 8.74
CA ILE A 262 -11.77 -16.62 9.49
C ILE A 262 -12.55 -17.93 9.37
N ASN A 263 -13.89 -17.87 9.32
CA ASN A 263 -14.74 -19.04 9.11
C ASN A 263 -14.45 -19.71 7.75
N ALA A 264 -14.16 -18.94 6.71
CA ALA A 264 -13.83 -19.45 5.37
C ALA A 264 -12.42 -20.02 5.27
N ILE A 265 -11.40 -19.39 5.91
CA ILE A 265 -9.99 -19.78 5.72
C ILE A 265 -9.52 -20.85 6.72
N SER A 266 -10.06 -20.87 7.94
CA SER A 266 -9.60 -21.78 9.00
C SER A 266 -9.63 -23.27 8.60
N PRO A 267 -10.70 -23.80 7.94
CA PRO A 267 -10.71 -25.18 7.46
C PRO A 267 -9.64 -25.45 6.40
N LYS A 268 -9.40 -24.51 5.49
CA LYS A 268 -8.41 -24.64 4.40
C LYS A 268 -6.99 -24.71 4.96
N ILE A 269 -6.64 -23.81 5.89
CA ILE A 269 -5.34 -23.77 6.54
C ILE A 269 -5.07 -25.07 7.29
N LYS A 270 -6.06 -25.56 8.07
CA LYS A 270 -5.95 -26.82 8.80
C LYS A 270 -5.79 -28.03 7.87
N SER A 271 -6.54 -28.07 6.76
CA SER A 271 -6.43 -29.15 5.76
C SER A 271 -5.06 -29.18 5.07
N ALA A 272 -4.40 -28.04 4.95
CA ALA A 272 -3.02 -27.94 4.43
C ALA A 272 -1.95 -28.31 5.47
N GLY A 273 -2.34 -28.67 6.72
CA GLY A 273 -1.42 -28.95 7.81
C GLY A 273 -0.70 -27.72 8.36
N ALA A 274 -1.12 -26.52 7.95
CA ALA A 274 -0.52 -25.26 8.37
C ALA A 274 -1.11 -24.78 9.71
N THR A 275 -0.32 -23.96 10.42
CA THR A 275 -0.77 -23.26 11.64
C THR A 275 -1.02 -21.79 11.33
N TYR A 276 -1.83 -21.14 12.16
CA TYR A 276 -2.06 -19.71 12.00
C TYR A 276 -2.27 -19.00 13.35
N SER A 277 -1.97 -17.70 13.36
CA SER A 277 -2.45 -16.74 14.35
C SER A 277 -3.32 -15.70 13.64
N TYR A 278 -4.37 -15.27 14.34
CA TYR A 278 -5.33 -14.30 13.82
C TYR A 278 -5.70 -13.32 14.93
N ILE A 279 -5.56 -12.03 14.64
CA ILE A 279 -5.87 -10.96 15.59
C ILE A 279 -6.62 -9.83 14.91
N GLU A 280 -7.57 -9.26 15.61
CA GLU A 280 -8.21 -8.00 15.24
C GLU A 280 -7.31 -6.84 15.71
N ILE A 281 -6.80 -6.05 14.76
CA ILE A 281 -5.90 -4.91 15.03
C ILE A 281 -6.71 -3.66 15.40
N ASP A 282 -7.80 -3.43 14.66
CA ASP A 282 -8.68 -2.27 14.84
C ASP A 282 -10.13 -2.75 14.68
N PRO A 283 -10.98 -2.55 15.68
CA PRO A 283 -12.34 -3.09 15.65
C PRO A 283 -13.27 -2.37 14.68
N ASP A 284 -12.95 -1.14 14.28
CA ASP A 284 -13.85 -0.32 13.43
C ASP A 284 -13.06 0.62 12.53
N ILE A 285 -12.96 0.24 11.25
CA ILE A 285 -12.35 1.03 10.19
C ILE A 285 -13.37 1.31 9.09
N PHE A 286 -13.24 2.46 8.40
CA PHE A 286 -14.10 2.82 7.26
C PHE A 286 -15.61 2.77 7.59
N SER A 287 -16.04 3.27 8.74
CA SER A 287 -17.45 3.28 9.15
C SER A 287 -18.39 3.92 8.10
N GLU A 288 -17.89 4.84 7.28
CA GLU A 288 -18.61 5.42 6.16
C GLU A 288 -19.04 4.41 5.09
N GLU A 289 -18.33 3.29 4.98
CA GLU A 289 -18.66 2.22 4.01
C GLU A 289 -19.91 1.44 4.40
N LEU A 290 -20.32 1.47 5.67
CA LEU A 290 -21.58 0.85 6.12
C LEU A 290 -22.81 1.50 5.50
N MET A 291 -22.67 2.67 4.88
CA MET A 291 -23.71 3.29 4.05
C MET A 291 -23.87 2.63 2.67
N ASN A 292 -22.93 1.78 2.26
CA ASN A 292 -23.03 1.02 1.01
C ASN A 292 -23.96 -0.19 1.23
N GLU A 293 -24.89 -0.40 0.29
CA GLU A 293 -25.88 -1.49 0.32
C GLU A 293 -25.21 -2.88 0.52
N ALA A 294 -24.01 -3.08 -0.02
CA ALA A 294 -23.25 -4.32 0.16
C ALA A 294 -22.93 -4.66 1.63
N TYR A 295 -22.93 -3.67 2.51
CA TYR A 295 -22.66 -3.83 3.95
C TYR A 295 -23.88 -3.66 4.84
N TYR A 296 -25.09 -3.70 4.28
CA TYR A 296 -26.32 -3.47 5.05
C TYR A 296 -26.48 -4.40 6.25
N GLU A 297 -25.98 -5.64 6.18
CA GLU A 297 -26.03 -6.62 7.27
C GLU A 297 -24.75 -6.57 8.15
N ALA A 298 -23.75 -5.76 7.80
CA ALA A 298 -22.53 -5.66 8.57
C ALA A 298 -22.71 -4.72 9.77
N GLU A 299 -22.22 -5.16 10.92
CA GLU A 299 -22.22 -4.36 12.16
C GLU A 299 -21.05 -3.39 12.19
N ARG A 300 -19.92 -3.78 11.62
CA ARG A 300 -18.67 -3.02 11.55
C ARG A 300 -17.72 -3.64 10.52
N ILE A 301 -16.69 -2.89 10.12
CA ILE A 301 -15.57 -3.39 9.35
C ILE A 301 -14.33 -3.35 10.23
N ALA A 302 -13.76 -4.51 10.54
CA ALA A 302 -12.55 -4.60 11.36
C ALA A 302 -11.30 -4.76 10.50
N ALA A 303 -10.18 -4.18 10.95
CA ALA A 303 -8.86 -4.49 10.40
C ALA A 303 -8.30 -5.72 11.12
N VAL A 304 -7.90 -6.73 10.38
CA VAL A 304 -7.39 -7.99 10.91
C VAL A 304 -5.99 -8.29 10.39
N TRP A 305 -5.23 -9.03 11.18
CA TRP A 305 -3.93 -9.58 10.84
C TRP A 305 -3.98 -11.10 10.90
N LEU A 306 -3.63 -11.72 9.81
CA LEU A 306 -3.47 -13.16 9.70
C LEU A 306 -2.01 -13.49 9.43
N GLN A 307 -1.43 -14.36 10.24
CA GLN A 307 -0.15 -14.99 9.97
C GLN A 307 -0.35 -16.50 9.81
N VAL A 308 0.03 -17.06 8.68
CA VAL A 308 -0.06 -18.50 8.41
C VAL A 308 1.35 -19.05 8.23
N GLN A 309 1.66 -20.15 8.91
CA GLN A 309 2.94 -20.84 8.78
C GLN A 309 2.71 -22.23 8.16
N LYS A 310 3.36 -22.48 7.03
CA LYS A 310 3.38 -23.78 6.35
C LYS A 310 4.31 -24.73 7.10
N PRO A 311 3.96 -26.02 7.26
CA PRO A 311 4.82 -27.01 7.89
C PRO A 311 6.14 -27.25 7.14
#